data_4fcf41a900e4c6bdbc00773a3af231ce
#
_entry.id   4fcf41a900e4c6bdbc00773a3af231ce
#
_cell.length_a   1.000
_cell.length_b   1.000
_cell.length_c   1.000
_cell.angle_alpha   90.00
_cell.angle_beta   90.00
_cell.angle_gamma   90.00
#
_symmetry.space_group_name_H-M   'P 1'
#
loop_
_entity.id
_entity.type
_entity.pdbx_description
1 polymer ?
#
loop_
_entity_poly.entity_id
_entity_poly.type
_entity_poly.pdbx_seq_one_letter_code
_entity_poly.pdbx_strand_id
1 'polypeptide(L)'
;GAMRVTYVGELGWELYIPSGFALPVFDAIMEAGKKFGLRLVGGRAYSSNTLESAWIPSPMPGIYSGDEKYVKYRKWLKADSFEGNASLGGSFYSKNIEDYYVTPFDLGYGFMIKYDHEFIGRAALEKLHNNKHRIKVTLELVSADVQKVLASQYDNKENPGERGKFFEYPSAVYSMYP
;
A
#
# COMPACT_ATOMS: atom_id res chain seq x y z
N GLY A 1 -22.39 -15.14 -1.97
CA GLY A 1 -22.34 -14.17 -3.09
C GLY A 1 -20.93 -14.05 -3.65
N ALA A 2 -20.82 -13.51 -4.86
CA ALA A 2 -19.56 -13.19 -5.49
C ALA A 2 -19.60 -11.74 -5.96
N MET A 3 -18.56 -10.98 -5.66
CA MET A 3 -18.42 -9.61 -6.08
C MET A 3 -17.16 -9.45 -6.93
N ARG A 4 -17.30 -8.84 -8.10
CA ARG A 4 -16.15 -8.53 -8.94
C ARG A 4 -15.41 -7.33 -8.34
N VAL A 5 -14.13 -7.52 -8.07
CA VAL A 5 -13.25 -6.47 -7.57
C VAL A 5 -11.89 -6.54 -8.28
N THR A 6 -11.25 -5.39 -8.44
CA THR A 6 -9.92 -5.29 -9.06
C THR A 6 -8.87 -4.95 -8.02
N TYR A 7 -8.97 -5.56 -6.85
CA TYR A 7 -8.13 -5.26 -5.70
C TYR A 7 -6.63 -5.48 -5.96
N VAL A 8 -6.30 -6.39 -6.84
CA VAL A 8 -4.92 -6.70 -7.25
C VAL A 8 -4.51 -6.02 -8.57
N GLY A 9 -5.29 -5.05 -9.06
CA GLY A 9 -5.03 -4.37 -10.34
C GLY A 9 -5.48 -5.17 -11.57
N GLU A 10 -5.95 -6.39 -11.41
CA GLU A 10 -6.43 -7.29 -12.46
C GLU A 10 -7.83 -7.79 -12.15
N LEU A 11 -8.37 -8.67 -13.00
CA LEU A 11 -9.67 -9.27 -12.78
C LEU A 11 -9.65 -10.12 -11.50
N GLY A 12 -10.42 -9.70 -10.50
CA GLY A 12 -10.56 -10.37 -9.22
C GLY A 12 -12.00 -10.62 -8.84
N TRP A 13 -12.20 -11.56 -7.94
CA TRP A 13 -13.48 -11.89 -7.34
C TRP A 13 -13.33 -12.10 -5.84
N GLU A 14 -14.20 -11.48 -5.06
CA GLU A 14 -14.39 -11.79 -3.65
C GLU A 14 -15.59 -12.68 -3.48
N LEU A 15 -15.41 -13.77 -2.73
CA LEU A 15 -16.45 -14.74 -2.47
C LEU A 15 -16.92 -14.61 -1.02
N TYR A 16 -18.20 -14.30 -0.84
CA TYR A 16 -18.85 -14.20 0.46
C TYR A 16 -19.64 -15.49 0.71
N ILE A 17 -19.14 -16.31 1.61
CA ILE A 17 -19.60 -17.67 1.85
C ILE A 17 -19.91 -17.83 3.34
N PRO A 18 -21.06 -18.41 3.73
CA PRO A 18 -21.28 -18.79 5.12
C PRO A 18 -20.16 -19.74 5.58
N SER A 19 -19.66 -19.55 6.80
CA SER A 19 -18.47 -20.24 7.30
C SER A 19 -18.55 -21.77 7.23
N GLY A 20 -19.73 -22.36 7.43
CA GLY A 20 -19.94 -23.81 7.30
C GLY A 20 -19.71 -24.39 5.90
N PHE A 21 -19.67 -23.53 4.86
CA PHE A 21 -19.43 -23.95 3.47
C PHE A 21 -18.04 -23.53 2.97
N ALA A 22 -17.22 -22.90 3.81
CA ALA A 22 -15.93 -22.36 3.37
C ALA A 22 -15.01 -23.45 2.81
N LEU A 23 -14.84 -24.56 3.51
CA LEU A 23 -13.95 -25.64 3.08
C LEU A 23 -14.47 -26.36 1.81
N PRO A 24 -15.73 -26.82 1.73
CA PRO A 24 -16.24 -27.41 0.50
C PRO A 24 -16.14 -26.52 -0.73
N VAL A 25 -16.36 -25.21 -0.58
CA VAL A 25 -16.24 -24.27 -1.70
C VAL A 25 -14.78 -24.07 -2.07
N PHE A 26 -13.87 -23.95 -1.09
CA PHE A 26 -12.44 -23.89 -1.32
C PHE A 26 -11.95 -25.11 -2.11
N ASP A 27 -12.31 -26.32 -1.66
CA ASP A 27 -11.91 -27.57 -2.32
C ASP A 27 -12.44 -27.65 -3.76
N ALA A 28 -13.69 -27.24 -3.99
CA ALA A 28 -14.27 -27.20 -5.33
C ALA A 28 -13.53 -26.21 -6.25
N ILE A 29 -13.15 -25.03 -5.74
CA ILE A 29 -12.35 -24.04 -6.49
C ILE A 29 -10.97 -24.60 -6.80
N MET A 30 -10.30 -25.19 -5.82
CA MET A 30 -8.98 -25.79 -6.02
C MET A 30 -9.01 -26.90 -7.06
N GLU A 31 -10.01 -27.75 -7.02
CA GLU A 31 -10.18 -28.83 -8.00
C GLU A 31 -10.43 -28.28 -9.41
N ALA A 32 -11.39 -27.36 -9.55
CA ALA A 32 -11.71 -26.74 -10.83
C ALA A 32 -10.53 -25.94 -11.40
N GLY A 33 -9.72 -25.33 -10.52
CA GLY A 33 -8.59 -24.49 -10.86
C GLY A 33 -7.33 -25.24 -11.32
N LYS A 34 -7.22 -26.54 -11.04
CA LYS A 34 -6.03 -27.35 -11.41
C LYS A 34 -5.65 -27.22 -12.88
N LYS A 35 -6.60 -27.35 -13.78
CA LYS A 35 -6.38 -27.22 -15.23
C LYS A 35 -5.93 -25.85 -15.70
N PHE A 36 -6.12 -24.83 -14.87
CA PHE A 36 -5.69 -23.45 -15.13
C PHE A 36 -4.41 -23.05 -14.39
N GLY A 37 -3.80 -23.98 -13.65
CA GLY A 37 -2.61 -23.70 -12.87
C GLY A 37 -2.87 -22.81 -11.65
N LEU A 38 -4.08 -22.88 -11.06
CA LEU A 38 -4.43 -22.11 -9.86
C LEU A 38 -3.41 -22.33 -8.75
N ARG A 39 -3.01 -21.25 -8.11
CA ARG A 39 -2.06 -21.26 -6.98
C ARG A 39 -2.62 -20.47 -5.82
N LEU A 40 -2.32 -20.94 -4.61
CA LEU A 40 -2.62 -20.21 -3.38
C LEU A 40 -1.63 -19.08 -3.18
N VAL A 41 -2.14 -17.92 -2.81
CA VAL A 41 -1.33 -16.73 -2.49
C VAL A 41 -1.64 -16.31 -1.06
N GLY A 42 -0.64 -16.31 -0.20
CA GLY A 42 -0.77 -15.86 1.18
C GLY A 42 -0.58 -14.34 1.33
N GLY A 43 -0.90 -13.81 2.50
CA GLY A 43 -0.82 -12.37 2.78
C GLY A 43 0.57 -11.76 2.57
N ARG A 44 1.64 -12.51 2.83
CA ARG A 44 3.01 -12.02 2.59
C ARG A 44 3.32 -11.82 1.10
N ALA A 45 2.90 -12.76 0.26
CA ALA A 45 3.04 -12.62 -1.20
C ALA A 45 2.20 -11.44 -1.72
N TYR A 46 1.01 -11.26 -1.17
CA TYR A 46 0.16 -10.10 -1.46
C TYR A 46 0.86 -8.78 -1.12
N SER A 47 1.51 -8.70 0.05
CA SER A 47 2.27 -7.51 0.45
C SER A 47 3.44 -7.20 -0.49
N SER A 48 4.14 -8.21 -1.04
CA SER A 48 5.20 -8.00 -2.02
C SER A 48 4.66 -7.47 -3.37
N ASN A 49 3.45 -7.85 -3.76
CA ASN A 49 2.80 -7.35 -4.97
C ASN A 49 2.57 -5.84 -4.93
N THR A 50 2.34 -5.27 -3.76
CA THR A 50 2.19 -3.80 -3.61
C THR A 50 3.48 -3.07 -3.95
N LEU A 51 4.63 -3.65 -3.62
CA LEU A 51 5.93 -3.09 -3.96
C LEU A 51 6.28 -3.29 -5.44
N GLU A 52 5.99 -4.46 -5.99
CA GLU A 52 6.23 -4.75 -7.41
C GLU A 52 5.43 -3.82 -8.34
N SER A 53 4.18 -3.55 -7.99
CA SER A 53 3.28 -2.71 -8.77
C SER A 53 3.32 -1.23 -8.36
N ALA A 54 3.99 -0.88 -7.26
CA ALA A 54 3.92 0.41 -6.59
C ALA A 54 2.47 0.83 -6.29
N TRP A 55 1.61 -0.15 -5.97
CA TRP A 55 0.24 0.09 -5.59
C TRP A 55 0.14 0.43 -4.10
N ILE A 56 -0.58 1.50 -3.78
CA ILE A 56 -0.81 1.94 -2.40
C ILE A 56 -2.26 1.57 -2.03
N PRO A 57 -2.48 0.51 -1.22
CA PRO A 57 -3.82 0.04 -0.88
C PRO A 57 -4.59 1.01 0.02
N SER A 58 -3.87 1.71 0.89
CA SER A 58 -4.46 2.59 1.90
C SER A 58 -3.65 3.88 1.97
N PRO A 59 -3.93 4.88 1.11
CA PRO A 59 -3.29 6.18 1.20
C PRO A 59 -3.66 6.86 2.52
N MET A 60 -2.77 7.72 3.00
CA MET A 60 -2.98 8.44 4.26
C MET A 60 -4.27 9.24 4.22
N PRO A 61 -5.15 9.10 5.25
CA PRO A 61 -6.39 9.88 5.33
C PRO A 61 -6.11 11.38 5.40
N GLY A 62 -6.86 12.18 4.63
CA GLY A 62 -6.72 13.65 4.58
C GLY A 62 -7.11 14.38 5.87
N ILE A 63 -7.46 13.65 6.92
CA ILE A 63 -7.87 14.20 8.22
C ILE A 63 -6.78 14.95 8.98
N TYR A 64 -5.51 14.77 8.58
CA TYR A 64 -4.37 15.43 9.22
C TYR A 64 -4.04 16.81 8.63
N SER A 65 -4.78 17.27 7.63
CA SER A 65 -4.62 18.60 7.06
C SER A 65 -4.92 19.71 8.08
N GLY A 66 -4.46 20.93 7.78
CA GLY A 66 -4.72 22.13 8.60
C GLY A 66 -6.17 22.65 8.57
N ASP A 67 -7.05 22.06 7.76
CA ASP A 67 -8.47 22.45 7.69
C ASP A 67 -9.15 22.36 9.06
N GLU A 68 -9.85 23.42 9.45
CA GLU A 68 -10.50 23.55 10.76
C GLU A 68 -11.50 22.43 11.05
N LYS A 69 -12.19 21.92 10.02
CA LYS A 69 -13.11 20.79 10.16
C LYS A 69 -12.40 19.55 10.66
N TYR A 70 -11.21 19.27 10.08
CA TYR A 70 -10.41 18.12 10.48
C TYR A 70 -9.72 18.32 11.83
N VAL A 71 -9.39 19.57 12.21
CA VAL A 71 -8.90 19.87 13.56
C VAL A 71 -9.97 19.51 14.61
N LYS A 72 -11.23 19.85 14.35
CA LYS A 72 -12.36 19.48 15.25
C LYS A 72 -12.57 17.96 15.29
N TYR A 73 -12.50 17.30 14.13
CA TYR A 73 -12.62 15.85 14.03
C TYR A 73 -11.52 15.14 14.82
N ARG A 74 -10.26 15.54 14.67
CA ARG A 74 -9.13 14.94 15.42
C ARG A 74 -9.24 15.13 16.93
N LYS A 75 -9.80 16.23 17.41
CA LYS A 75 -10.06 16.43 18.84
C LYS A 75 -11.11 15.48 19.41
N TRP A 76 -12.03 15.04 18.57
CA TRP A 76 -13.07 14.08 18.93
C TRP A 76 -12.60 12.63 18.75
N LEU A 77 -11.71 12.38 17.80
CA LEU A 77 -11.22 11.05 17.46
C LEU A 77 -10.48 10.41 18.64
N LYS A 78 -10.83 9.18 18.98
CA LYS A 78 -10.13 8.44 20.01
C LYS A 78 -8.74 8.00 19.54
N ALA A 79 -7.76 8.03 20.44
CA ALA A 79 -6.38 7.62 20.11
C ALA A 79 -6.26 6.13 19.73
N ASP A 80 -7.17 5.29 20.20
CA ASP A 80 -7.26 3.86 19.90
C ASP A 80 -8.15 3.54 18.67
N SER A 81 -8.61 4.57 17.95
CA SER A 81 -9.38 4.37 16.72
C SER A 81 -8.48 3.91 15.58
N PHE A 82 -9.10 3.36 14.52
CA PHE A 82 -8.40 2.94 13.32
C PHE A 82 -7.54 4.07 12.71
N GLU A 83 -8.12 5.25 12.52
CA GLU A 83 -7.40 6.41 11.99
C GLU A 83 -6.35 6.96 12.96
N GLY A 84 -6.61 6.89 14.28
CA GLY A 84 -5.67 7.33 15.32
C GLY A 84 -4.42 6.46 15.41
N ASN A 85 -4.51 5.20 15.02
CA ASN A 85 -3.40 4.25 14.98
C ASN A 85 -2.71 4.16 13.63
N ALA A 86 -3.11 4.96 12.65
CA ALA A 86 -2.45 4.97 11.34
C ALA A 86 -0.97 5.33 11.49
N SER A 87 -0.10 4.53 10.91
CA SER A 87 1.34 4.77 10.91
C SER A 87 1.88 4.84 9.50
N LEU A 88 2.97 5.61 9.34
CA LEU A 88 3.68 5.75 8.08
C LEU A 88 4.96 4.93 8.16
N GLY A 89 5.12 3.98 7.25
CA GLY A 89 6.35 3.22 7.09
C GLY A 89 7.27 3.83 6.03
N GLY A 90 8.47 3.25 5.89
CA GLY A 90 9.45 3.64 4.88
C GLY A 90 10.44 4.68 5.37
N SER A 91 11.32 5.11 4.45
CA SER A 91 12.44 6.02 4.72
C SER A 91 12.12 7.49 4.41
N PHE A 92 10.99 7.79 3.79
CA PHE A 92 10.59 9.16 3.52
C PHE A 92 10.21 9.87 4.81
N TYR A 93 10.81 11.04 5.03
CA TYR A 93 10.50 11.88 6.18
C TYR A 93 10.28 13.33 5.75
N SER A 94 9.20 13.91 6.20
CA SER A 94 8.96 15.36 6.14
C SER A 94 8.32 15.84 7.43
N LYS A 95 8.62 17.12 7.78
CA LYS A 95 7.94 17.83 8.88
C LYS A 95 6.55 18.31 8.47
N ASN A 96 6.29 18.40 7.18
CA ASN A 96 5.04 18.87 6.62
C ASN A 96 4.16 17.66 6.28
N ILE A 97 3.01 17.57 6.91
CA ILE A 97 2.09 16.45 6.73
C ILE A 97 1.53 16.38 5.31
N GLU A 98 1.39 17.51 4.62
CA GLU A 98 0.90 17.56 3.26
C GLU A 98 1.83 16.84 2.26
N ASP A 99 3.12 16.70 2.58
CA ASP A 99 4.06 15.96 1.73
C ASP A 99 3.80 14.45 1.67
N TYR A 100 3.00 13.94 2.61
CA TYR A 100 2.58 12.54 2.64
C TYR A 100 1.28 12.28 1.88
N TYR A 101 0.57 13.33 1.48
CA TYR A 101 -0.64 13.16 0.68
C TYR A 101 -0.30 12.90 -0.77
N VAL A 102 -1.14 12.08 -1.39
CA VAL A 102 -1.01 11.71 -2.79
C VAL A 102 -2.32 11.98 -3.51
N THR A 103 -2.20 12.39 -4.75
CA THR A 103 -3.33 12.58 -5.66
C THR A 103 -3.51 11.33 -6.53
N PRO A 104 -4.65 11.15 -7.20
CA PRO A 104 -4.80 10.09 -8.19
C PRO A 104 -3.72 10.11 -9.30
N PHE A 105 -3.19 11.29 -9.63
CA PHE A 105 -2.11 11.42 -10.61
C PHE A 105 -0.81 10.81 -10.07
N ASP A 106 -0.46 11.10 -8.80
CA ASP A 106 0.72 10.54 -8.15
C ASP A 106 0.66 9.01 -8.04
N LEU A 107 -0.56 8.47 -7.90
CA LEU A 107 -0.82 7.03 -7.86
C LEU A 107 -0.85 6.38 -9.25
N GLY A 108 -0.73 7.18 -10.32
CA GLY A 108 -0.81 6.69 -11.70
C GLY A 108 -2.23 6.41 -12.18
N TYR A 109 -3.25 6.92 -11.51
CA TYR A 109 -4.67 6.73 -11.86
C TYR A 109 -5.27 7.91 -12.61
N GLY A 110 -4.47 8.89 -13.03
CA GLY A 110 -4.95 10.07 -13.73
C GLY A 110 -5.76 9.75 -15.00
N PHE A 111 -5.44 8.67 -15.71
CA PHE A 111 -6.17 8.20 -16.88
C PHE A 111 -7.62 7.75 -16.60
N MET A 112 -7.93 7.43 -15.35
CA MET A 112 -9.27 6.99 -14.92
C MET A 112 -10.20 8.18 -14.63
N ILE A 113 -9.63 9.38 -14.45
CA ILE A 113 -10.42 10.57 -14.11
C ILE A 113 -11.21 11.02 -15.34
N LYS A 114 -12.53 11.14 -15.21
CA LYS A 114 -13.43 11.64 -16.22
C LYS A 114 -14.04 12.95 -15.78
N TYR A 115 -13.94 13.98 -16.64
CA TYR A 115 -14.45 15.31 -16.33
C TYR A 115 -15.79 15.59 -17.03
N ASP A 116 -16.48 14.56 -17.48
CA ASP A 116 -17.78 14.59 -18.16
C ASP A 116 -18.98 14.64 -17.22
N HIS A 117 -18.74 14.65 -15.92
CA HIS A 117 -19.75 14.73 -14.86
C HIS A 117 -19.22 15.52 -13.66
N GLU A 118 -20.13 15.92 -12.77
CA GLU A 118 -19.75 16.57 -11.52
C GLU A 118 -19.41 15.56 -10.43
N PHE A 119 -18.33 15.84 -9.68
CA PHE A 119 -17.92 15.06 -8.53
C PHE A 119 -17.14 15.92 -7.52
N ILE A 120 -17.08 15.48 -6.27
CA ILE A 120 -16.33 16.15 -5.20
C ILE A 120 -14.84 16.12 -5.54
N GLY A 121 -14.20 17.30 -5.59
CA GLY A 121 -12.77 17.45 -5.92
C GLY A 121 -12.48 17.71 -7.40
N ARG A 122 -13.46 17.71 -8.32
CA ARG A 122 -13.27 17.97 -9.74
C ARG A 122 -12.43 19.23 -10.01
N ALA A 123 -12.84 20.37 -9.48
CA ALA A 123 -12.13 21.63 -9.70
C ALA A 123 -10.68 21.63 -9.20
N ALA A 124 -10.39 20.87 -8.13
CA ALA A 124 -9.05 20.69 -7.62
C ALA A 124 -8.20 19.83 -8.57
N LEU A 125 -8.76 18.71 -9.05
CA LEU A 125 -8.06 17.83 -9.99
C LEU A 125 -7.84 18.48 -11.36
N GLU A 126 -8.77 19.27 -11.87
CA GLU A 126 -8.59 20.05 -13.10
C GLU A 126 -7.40 21.01 -12.99
N LYS A 127 -7.23 21.69 -11.85
CA LYS A 127 -6.07 22.56 -11.60
C LYS A 127 -4.75 21.80 -11.53
N LEU A 128 -4.78 20.58 -11.01
CA LEU A 128 -3.60 19.74 -10.85
C LEU A 128 -3.20 18.98 -12.12
N HIS A 129 -4.11 18.83 -13.09
CA HIS A 129 -3.94 17.96 -14.24
C HIS A 129 -2.62 18.17 -15.02
N ASN A 130 -2.21 19.42 -15.18
CA ASN A 130 -1.01 19.79 -15.94
C ASN A 130 0.24 19.98 -15.06
N ASN A 131 0.14 19.71 -13.76
CA ASN A 131 1.28 19.82 -12.85
C ASN A 131 2.23 18.63 -13.03
N LYS A 132 3.46 18.80 -12.55
CA LYS A 132 4.36 17.66 -12.39
C LYS A 132 3.89 16.81 -11.20
N HIS A 133 3.75 15.53 -11.46
CA HIS A 133 3.34 14.54 -10.45
C HIS A 133 4.49 13.59 -10.14
N ARG A 134 4.39 12.90 -9.01
CA ARG A 134 5.27 11.77 -8.71
C ARG A 134 5.06 10.68 -9.74
N ILE A 135 6.11 9.97 -10.05
CA ILE A 135 6.08 8.82 -10.96
C ILE A 135 6.53 7.57 -10.22
N LYS A 136 6.00 6.43 -10.62
CA LYS A 136 6.48 5.13 -10.15
C LYS A 136 7.83 4.84 -10.77
N VAL A 137 8.76 4.36 -9.95
CA VAL A 137 10.10 3.96 -10.39
C VAL A 137 10.44 2.59 -9.85
N THR A 138 11.26 1.85 -10.58
CA THR A 138 11.85 0.61 -10.10
C THR A 138 13.20 0.93 -9.46
N LEU A 139 13.42 0.41 -8.25
CA LEU A 139 14.72 0.50 -7.58
C LEU A 139 15.47 -0.81 -7.81
N GLU A 140 16.68 -0.70 -8.32
CA GLU A 140 17.60 -1.82 -8.45
C GLU A 140 18.68 -1.73 -7.38
N LEU A 141 18.84 -2.79 -6.60
CA LEU A 141 19.87 -2.86 -5.57
C LEU A 141 21.21 -3.21 -6.22
N VAL A 142 22.25 -2.43 -5.91
CA VAL A 142 23.63 -2.73 -6.37
C VAL A 142 24.15 -3.98 -5.65
N SER A 143 24.36 -5.05 -6.40
CA SER A 143 24.72 -6.36 -5.85
C SER A 143 25.95 -6.33 -4.93
N ALA A 144 26.97 -5.54 -5.26
CA ALA A 144 28.16 -5.40 -4.44
C ALA A 144 27.85 -4.75 -3.07
N ASP A 145 26.93 -3.81 -3.01
CA ASP A 145 26.55 -3.16 -1.76
C ASP A 145 25.65 -4.06 -0.92
N VAL A 146 24.77 -4.84 -1.55
CA VAL A 146 23.99 -5.89 -0.86
C VAL A 146 24.93 -6.90 -0.20
N GLN A 147 25.97 -7.35 -0.90
CA GLN A 147 26.97 -8.27 -0.36
C GLN A 147 27.70 -7.67 0.85
N LYS A 148 28.08 -6.39 0.80
CA LYS A 148 28.72 -5.70 1.93
C LYS A 148 27.81 -5.65 3.15
N VAL A 149 26.52 -5.31 2.95
CA VAL A 149 25.53 -5.26 4.04
C VAL A 149 25.37 -6.64 4.67
N LEU A 150 25.20 -7.68 3.86
CA LEU A 150 25.06 -9.05 4.35
C LEU A 150 26.32 -9.52 5.08
N ALA A 151 27.50 -9.30 4.49
CA ALA A 151 28.78 -9.68 5.12
C ALA A 151 28.98 -8.98 6.47
N SER A 152 28.63 -7.70 6.56
CA SER A 152 28.78 -6.92 7.81
C SER A 152 28.00 -7.48 9.00
N GLN A 153 26.95 -8.25 8.75
CA GLN A 153 26.12 -8.86 9.81
C GLN A 153 26.84 -10.01 10.51
N TYR A 154 27.77 -10.66 9.83
CA TYR A 154 28.54 -11.78 10.33
C TYR A 154 29.96 -11.39 10.74
N ASP A 155 30.37 -10.16 10.49
CA ASP A 155 31.67 -9.65 10.90
C ASP A 155 31.76 -9.60 12.43
N ASN A 156 32.88 -10.05 12.96
CA ASN A 156 33.18 -9.97 14.39
C ASN A 156 33.69 -8.58 14.78
N LYS A 157 32.82 -7.57 14.65
CA LYS A 157 33.15 -6.18 14.99
C LYS A 157 32.91 -5.90 16.46
N GLU A 158 33.85 -5.18 17.07
CA GLU A 158 33.71 -4.71 18.44
C GLU A 158 32.57 -3.71 18.61
N ASN A 159 32.23 -2.95 17.55
CA ASN A 159 31.13 -1.96 17.52
C ASN A 159 29.91 -2.51 16.77
N PRO A 160 28.87 -2.98 17.48
CA PRO A 160 27.65 -3.47 16.84
C PRO A 160 26.94 -2.43 15.96
N GLY A 161 27.12 -1.13 16.23
CA GLY A 161 26.52 -0.04 15.44
C GLY A 161 27.08 0.10 14.02
N GLU A 162 28.22 -0.54 13.74
CA GLU A 162 28.80 -0.55 12.39
C GLU A 162 28.27 -1.68 11.50
N ARG A 163 27.44 -2.57 12.04
CA ARG A 163 26.82 -3.66 11.27
C ARG A 163 25.65 -3.10 10.46
N GLY A 164 25.53 -3.56 9.24
CA GLY A 164 24.33 -3.29 8.42
C GLY A 164 23.09 -3.90 9.07
N LYS A 165 21.95 -3.24 8.90
CA LYS A 165 20.65 -3.83 9.28
C LYS A 165 20.31 -5.00 8.36
N PHE A 166 19.59 -5.98 8.89
CA PHE A 166 18.98 -6.99 8.05
C PHE A 166 17.98 -6.36 7.07
N PHE A 167 17.91 -6.90 5.88
CA PHE A 167 16.83 -6.54 4.96
C PHE A 167 15.51 -7.05 5.55
N GLU A 168 14.64 -6.09 5.84
CA GLU A 168 13.29 -6.41 6.29
C GLU A 168 12.46 -7.00 5.15
N TYR A 169 11.47 -7.79 5.52
CA TYR A 169 10.49 -8.25 4.53
C TYR A 169 9.79 -7.05 3.90
N PRO A 170 9.68 -6.99 2.57
CA PRO A 170 9.00 -5.90 1.89
C PRO A 170 7.55 -5.77 2.39
N SER A 171 7.20 -4.58 2.87
CA SER A 171 5.86 -4.27 3.36
C SER A 171 5.32 -3.01 2.67
N ALA A 172 4.01 -2.81 2.73
CA ALA A 172 3.39 -1.60 2.23
C ALA A 172 3.97 -0.37 2.94
N VAL A 173 4.08 0.75 2.21
CA VAL A 173 4.59 2.03 2.74
C VAL A 173 3.74 2.55 3.89
N TYR A 174 2.45 2.23 3.90
CA TYR A 174 1.54 2.52 5.00
C TYR A 174 1.16 1.24 5.71
N SER A 175 1.35 1.22 7.01
CA SER A 175 0.76 0.21 7.86
C SER A 175 -0.37 0.85 8.66
N MET A 176 -1.59 0.39 8.41
CA MET A 176 -2.76 0.74 9.22
C MET A 176 -2.94 -0.25 10.37
N TYR A 177 -2.07 -1.24 10.45
CA TYR A 177 -2.05 -2.23 11.54
C TYR A 177 -0.83 -2.00 12.42
N PRO A 178 -0.99 -2.05 13.74
CA PRO A 178 0.12 -1.97 14.66
C PRO A 178 1.12 -3.11 14.49
#